data_75ebad693631b1dcfeafc606acece4d5
#
_entry.id   75ebad693631b1dcfeafc606acece4d5
#
_cell.length_a   1.000
_cell.length_b   1.000
_cell.length_c   1.000
_cell.angle_alpha   90.00
_cell.angle_beta   90.00
_cell.angle_gamma   90.00
#
_symmetry.space_group_name_H-M   'P 1'
#
loop_
_entity.id
_entity.type
_entity.pdbx_description
1 polymer ?
#
loop_
_entity_poly.entity_id
_entity_poly.type
_entity_poly.pdbx_seq_one_letter_code
_entity_poly.pdbx_strand_id
1 'polypeptide(L)'
;SSTKERNRVIVVGTQVLEQSLDIDFDLLLTELCPMDLLLQRIGRLHRHFGRAGRPHKLRTARCFVLDSKDDNFDSGSKAIYGEWLLWRTRNLLPSSIILPRDIPKLVQQTYSWEQGDSLSEDEKSKKAKDEYDIKQEMKEQRANRFSISPPEDRKKPERNVLDNWMADLA
;
A
#
# COMPACT_ATOMS: atom_id res chain seq x y z
N SER A 1 22.95 26.39 25.75
CA SER A 1 22.31 25.35 24.91
C SER A 1 21.90 26.01 23.63
N SER A 2 22.65 25.77 22.55
CA SER A 2 22.30 26.27 21.23
C SER A 2 21.03 25.55 20.75
N THR A 3 19.93 26.25 20.67
CA THR A 3 18.75 25.83 19.92
C THR A 3 19.18 25.74 18.46
N LYS A 4 19.51 24.55 17.99
CA LYS A 4 19.74 24.29 16.57
C LYS A 4 18.48 24.70 15.82
N GLU A 5 18.54 25.80 15.06
CA GLU A 5 17.44 26.21 14.21
C GLU A 5 17.08 25.03 13.29
N ARG A 6 15.82 24.62 13.33
CA ARG A 6 15.32 23.58 12.44
C ARG A 6 15.14 24.18 11.06
N ASN A 7 15.95 23.77 10.12
CA ASN A 7 15.73 24.08 8.73
C ASN A 7 14.41 23.46 8.26
N ARG A 8 13.63 24.23 7.52
CA ARG A 8 12.45 23.71 6.83
C ARG A 8 12.93 22.87 5.66
N VAL A 9 12.54 21.62 5.62
CA VAL A 9 12.88 20.68 4.54
C VAL A 9 11.59 20.15 3.95
N ILE A 10 11.48 20.19 2.64
CA ILE A 10 10.42 19.54 1.88
C ILE A 10 11.09 18.38 1.14
N VAL A 11 10.56 17.19 1.35
CA VAL A 11 11.00 15.97 0.65
C VAL A 11 9.89 15.58 -0.31
N VAL A 12 10.23 15.45 -1.58
CA VAL A 12 9.33 14.96 -2.61
C VAL A 12 9.88 13.62 -3.08
N GLY A 13 9.03 12.60 -3.09
CA GLY A 13 9.46 11.28 -3.50
C GLY A 13 8.28 10.40 -3.88
N THR A 14 8.61 9.29 -4.50
CA THR A 14 7.69 8.22 -4.91
C THR A 14 7.74 7.08 -3.90
N GLN A 15 7.40 5.88 -4.32
CA GLN A 15 7.46 4.63 -3.53
C GLN A 15 8.82 4.38 -2.84
N VAL A 16 9.90 4.97 -3.33
CA VAL A 16 11.23 4.86 -2.71
C VAL A 16 11.23 5.37 -1.26
N LEU A 17 10.39 6.35 -0.93
CA LEU A 17 10.26 6.86 0.44
C LEU A 17 9.52 5.91 1.39
N GLU A 18 8.85 4.89 0.86
CA GLU A 18 8.14 3.88 1.65
C GLU A 18 9.10 2.83 2.23
N GLN A 19 10.21 2.57 1.53
CA GLN A 19 11.13 1.50 1.87
C GLN A 19 12.35 1.99 2.65
N SER A 20 12.67 1.29 3.74
CA SER A 20 13.97 1.28 4.43
C SER A 20 14.55 2.62 4.93
N LEU A 21 13.85 3.74 4.81
CA LEU A 21 14.34 5.02 5.29
C LEU A 21 13.84 5.29 6.72
N ASP A 22 14.77 5.58 7.62
CA ASP A 22 14.44 6.03 8.97
C ASP A 22 14.16 7.54 8.98
N ILE A 23 13.00 7.90 8.41
CA ILE A 23 12.55 9.27 8.30
C ILE A 23 11.45 9.54 9.32
N ASP A 24 11.49 10.73 9.91
CA ASP A 24 10.52 11.23 10.87
C ASP A 24 9.96 12.57 10.38
N PHE A 25 8.85 12.51 9.66
CA PHE A 25 8.18 13.68 9.13
C PHE A 25 7.31 14.38 10.18
N ASP A 26 7.19 15.71 10.06
CA ASP A 26 6.27 16.50 10.87
C ASP A 26 4.87 16.58 10.24
N LEU A 27 4.80 16.48 8.92
CA LEU A 27 3.59 16.56 8.10
C LEU A 27 3.75 15.65 6.89
N LEU A 28 2.68 15.00 6.49
CA LEU A 28 2.62 14.19 5.26
C LEU A 28 1.51 14.70 4.34
N LEU A 29 1.87 14.85 3.07
CA LEU A 29 0.94 15.03 1.97
C LEU A 29 1.18 13.89 1.00
N THR A 30 0.16 13.10 0.68
CA THR A 30 0.29 11.92 -0.18
C THR A 30 -0.92 11.76 -1.09
N GLU A 31 -0.70 11.19 -2.25
CA GLU A 31 -1.80 10.73 -3.10
C GLU A 31 -2.47 9.50 -2.49
N LEU A 32 -3.74 9.29 -2.86
CA LEU A 32 -4.48 8.09 -2.50
C LEU A 32 -3.78 6.86 -3.09
N CYS A 33 -3.58 5.85 -2.26
CA CYS A 33 -2.96 4.58 -2.61
C CYS A 33 -3.61 3.45 -1.78
N PRO A 34 -3.34 2.18 -2.06
CA PRO A 34 -3.82 1.07 -1.23
C PRO A 34 -3.53 1.27 0.25
N MET A 35 -4.43 0.78 1.11
CA MET A 35 -4.42 1.02 2.55
C MET A 35 -3.10 0.63 3.22
N ASP A 36 -2.52 -0.49 2.83
CA ASP A 36 -1.25 -0.98 3.38
C ASP A 36 -0.09 -0.02 3.08
N LEU A 37 -0.01 0.50 1.85
CA LEU A 37 0.99 1.50 1.46
C LEU A 37 0.74 2.83 2.16
N LEU A 38 -0.52 3.25 2.26
CA LEU A 38 -0.88 4.47 2.97
C LEU A 38 -0.47 4.40 4.44
N LEU A 39 -0.71 3.27 5.10
CA LEU A 39 -0.30 3.05 6.50
C LEU A 39 1.23 3.02 6.65
N GLN A 40 1.98 2.49 5.69
CA GLN A 40 3.44 2.56 5.67
C GLN A 40 3.93 4.00 5.58
N ARG A 41 3.32 4.84 4.74
CA ARG A 41 3.62 6.27 4.63
C ARG A 41 3.27 7.01 5.92
N ILE A 42 2.09 6.78 6.48
CA ILE A 42 1.65 7.36 7.75
C ILE A 42 2.59 6.95 8.90
N GLY A 43 3.13 5.74 8.88
CA GLY A 43 4.13 5.27 9.85
C GLY A 43 5.45 6.04 9.82
N ARG A 44 5.66 6.96 8.89
CA ARG A 44 6.79 7.91 8.86
C ARG A 44 6.49 9.24 9.53
N LEU A 45 5.23 9.47 9.91
CA LEU A 45 4.82 10.65 10.68
C LEU A 45 5.08 10.44 12.16
N HIS A 46 5.77 11.40 12.78
CA HIS A 46 6.06 11.38 14.23
C HIS A 46 6.60 10.03 14.70
N ARG A 47 7.43 9.40 13.86
CA ARG A 47 7.95 8.06 14.08
C ARG A 47 8.75 7.94 15.39
N HIS A 48 9.53 8.98 15.72
CA HIS A 48 10.33 9.00 16.93
C HIS A 48 9.58 9.70 18.06
N PHE A 49 9.18 8.92 19.04
CA PHE A 49 8.54 9.45 20.26
C PHE A 49 9.51 10.36 21.01
N GLY A 50 8.96 11.42 21.63
CA GLY A 50 9.78 12.30 22.47
C GLY A 50 10.67 13.28 21.73
N ARG A 51 10.63 13.36 20.42
CA ARG A 51 11.39 14.34 19.67
C ARG A 51 10.99 15.75 20.04
N ALA A 52 11.86 16.44 20.79
CA ALA A 52 11.66 17.83 21.19
C ALA A 52 11.76 18.80 20.00
N GLY A 53 11.11 19.95 20.11
CA GLY A 53 11.30 21.06 19.15
C GLY A 53 10.39 21.03 17.94
N ARG A 54 9.31 20.22 17.92
CA ARG A 54 8.29 20.34 16.87
C ARG A 54 7.55 21.68 17.00
N PRO A 55 7.35 22.43 15.91
CA PRO A 55 6.54 23.64 15.95
C PRO A 55 5.15 23.39 16.49
N HIS A 56 4.57 24.36 17.17
CA HIS A 56 3.25 24.17 17.83
C HIS A 56 2.18 23.64 16.85
N LYS A 57 2.15 24.15 15.60
CA LYS A 57 1.20 23.73 14.56
C LYS A 57 1.43 22.30 14.05
N LEU A 58 2.59 21.69 14.32
CA LEU A 58 2.99 20.37 13.86
C LEU A 58 3.17 19.36 15.02
N ARG A 59 2.66 19.67 16.20
CA ARG A 59 2.70 18.77 17.37
C ARG A 59 1.74 17.59 17.25
N THR A 60 0.70 17.73 16.45
CA THR A 60 -0.21 16.64 16.11
C THR A 60 0.18 16.09 14.73
N ALA A 61 0.37 14.78 14.62
CA ALA A 61 0.63 14.12 13.36
C ALA A 61 -0.57 14.31 12.41
N ARG A 62 -0.31 14.84 11.23
CA ARG A 62 -1.35 15.08 10.22
C ARG A 62 -0.90 14.53 8.87
N CYS A 63 -1.78 13.72 8.28
CA CYS A 63 -1.64 13.25 6.91
C CYS A 63 -2.77 13.85 6.07
N PHE A 64 -2.41 14.44 4.96
CA PHE A 64 -3.38 14.90 3.95
C PHE A 64 -3.29 13.94 2.77
N VAL A 65 -4.41 13.29 2.49
CA VAL A 65 -4.54 12.40 1.33
C VAL A 65 -5.19 13.18 0.21
N LEU A 66 -4.46 13.31 -0.90
CA LEU A 66 -4.96 13.91 -2.12
C LEU A 66 -5.80 12.87 -2.86
N ASP A 67 -6.99 13.26 -3.21
CA ASP A 67 -7.92 12.43 -3.94
C ASP A 67 -8.55 13.24 -5.08
N SER A 68 -9.02 12.55 -6.12
CA SER A 68 -9.76 13.20 -7.20
C SER A 68 -11.12 13.67 -6.70
N LYS A 69 -11.60 14.82 -7.21
CA LYS A 69 -12.94 15.32 -6.89
C LYS A 69 -14.05 14.45 -7.46
N ASP A 70 -13.77 13.78 -8.55
CA ASP A 70 -14.71 12.91 -9.26
C ASP A 70 -14.46 11.46 -8.85
N ASP A 71 -15.48 10.61 -9.00
CA ASP A 71 -15.37 9.16 -8.76
C ASP A 71 -14.45 8.44 -9.75
N ASN A 72 -13.64 9.18 -10.46
CA ASN A 72 -12.71 8.67 -11.44
C ASN A 72 -11.25 8.90 -11.00
N PHE A 73 -10.57 7.83 -10.62
CA PHE A 73 -9.16 7.88 -10.31
C PHE A 73 -8.33 8.12 -11.57
N ASP A 74 -7.16 8.73 -11.43
CA ASP A 74 -6.25 8.90 -12.54
C ASP A 74 -5.80 7.56 -13.14
N SER A 75 -5.46 7.58 -14.44
CA SER A 75 -5.12 6.36 -15.17
C SER A 75 -3.84 5.68 -14.66
N GLY A 76 -2.89 6.45 -14.17
CA GLY A 76 -1.63 5.95 -13.62
C GLY A 76 -1.87 5.17 -12.33
N SER A 77 -2.60 5.75 -11.39
CA SER A 77 -2.95 5.09 -10.13
C SER A 77 -3.78 3.82 -10.37
N LYS A 78 -4.75 3.87 -11.30
CA LYS A 78 -5.51 2.67 -11.68
C LYS A 78 -4.64 1.57 -12.28
N ALA A 79 -3.68 1.92 -13.12
CA ALA A 79 -2.78 0.94 -13.74
C ALA A 79 -1.88 0.26 -12.71
N ILE A 80 -1.36 1.02 -11.73
CA ILE A 80 -0.43 0.52 -10.72
C ILE A 80 -1.15 -0.27 -9.63
N TYR A 81 -2.21 0.30 -9.06
CA TYR A 81 -2.84 -0.20 -7.84
C TYR A 81 -4.13 -0.97 -8.09
N GLY A 82 -4.80 -0.71 -9.21
CA GLY A 82 -6.14 -1.20 -9.48
C GLY A 82 -7.22 -0.30 -8.87
N GLU A 83 -8.30 -0.09 -9.61
CA GLU A 83 -9.42 0.80 -9.21
C GLU A 83 -10.10 0.30 -7.93
N TRP A 84 -10.23 -1.02 -7.77
CA TRP A 84 -10.82 -1.65 -6.59
C TRP A 84 -10.14 -1.25 -5.28
N LEU A 85 -8.82 -1.40 -5.18
CA LEU A 85 -8.08 -1.08 -3.95
C LEU A 85 -8.13 0.41 -3.61
N LEU A 86 -8.06 1.28 -4.63
CA LEU A 86 -8.20 2.71 -4.43
C LEU A 86 -9.58 3.07 -3.88
N TRP A 87 -10.61 2.50 -4.46
CA TRP A 87 -11.98 2.70 -4.03
C TRP A 87 -12.22 2.17 -2.61
N ARG A 88 -11.74 0.96 -2.29
CA ARG A 88 -11.81 0.40 -0.93
C ARG A 88 -11.09 1.29 0.08
N THR A 89 -9.88 1.73 -0.24
CA THR A 89 -9.10 2.61 0.64
C THR A 89 -9.85 3.92 0.90
N ARG A 90 -10.35 4.57 -0.16
CA ARG A 90 -11.12 5.80 -0.04
C ARG A 90 -12.30 5.67 0.94
N ASN A 91 -13.08 4.61 0.80
CA ASN A 91 -14.30 4.42 1.59
C ASN A 91 -14.04 3.93 3.02
N LEU A 92 -12.93 3.23 3.25
CA LEU A 92 -12.58 2.69 4.57
C LEU A 92 -11.65 3.60 5.37
N LEU A 93 -11.10 4.66 4.77
CA LEU A 93 -10.15 5.54 5.42
C LEU A 93 -10.84 6.37 6.52
N PRO A 94 -10.49 6.15 7.80
CA PRO A 94 -11.08 6.91 8.88
C PRO A 94 -10.41 8.28 9.02
N SER A 95 -11.09 9.22 9.69
CA SER A 95 -10.54 10.53 9.99
C SER A 95 -9.39 10.52 11.01
N SER A 96 -9.24 9.44 11.75
CA SER A 96 -8.18 9.26 12.75
C SER A 96 -7.72 7.81 12.79
N ILE A 97 -6.40 7.61 12.86
CA ILE A 97 -5.76 6.29 12.91
C ILE A 97 -4.79 6.24 14.08
N ILE A 98 -4.83 5.19 14.86
CA ILE A 98 -3.90 4.93 15.95
C ILE A 98 -2.98 3.77 15.56
N LEU A 99 -1.72 4.09 15.29
CA LEU A 99 -0.70 3.09 14.96
C LEU A 99 -0.03 2.53 16.23
N PRO A 100 0.28 1.25 16.27
CA PRO A 100 0.04 0.20 15.25
C PRO A 100 -1.35 -0.47 15.38
N ARG A 101 -2.16 -0.09 16.36
CA ARG A 101 -3.41 -0.76 16.75
C ARG A 101 -4.38 -1.00 15.60
N ASP A 102 -4.55 0.00 14.74
CA ASP A 102 -5.60 -0.01 13.72
C ASP A 102 -5.14 -0.68 12.40
N ILE A 103 -3.82 -0.98 12.26
CA ILE A 103 -3.27 -1.56 11.04
C ILE A 103 -3.96 -2.87 10.63
N PRO A 104 -4.05 -3.91 11.50
CA PRO A 104 -4.58 -5.21 11.08
C PRO A 104 -6.02 -5.09 10.58
N LYS A 105 -6.85 -4.33 11.28
CA LYS A 105 -8.26 -4.13 10.93
C LYS A 105 -8.39 -3.42 9.58
N LEU A 106 -7.69 -2.30 9.39
CA LEU A 106 -7.79 -1.51 8.16
C LEU A 106 -7.30 -2.29 6.94
N VAL A 107 -6.19 -3.01 7.07
CA VAL A 107 -5.66 -3.85 6.00
C VAL A 107 -6.65 -4.98 5.70
N GLN A 108 -7.07 -5.73 6.71
CA GLN A 108 -8.01 -6.83 6.53
C GLN A 108 -9.30 -6.37 5.85
N GLN A 109 -9.92 -5.28 6.32
CA GLN A 109 -11.14 -4.76 5.72
C GLN A 109 -10.96 -4.29 4.27
N THR A 110 -9.79 -3.76 3.91
CA THR A 110 -9.52 -3.31 2.55
C THR A 110 -9.40 -4.48 1.57
N TYR A 111 -8.78 -5.57 2.00
CA TYR A 111 -8.49 -6.72 1.14
C TYR A 111 -9.53 -7.84 1.23
N SER A 112 -10.35 -7.88 2.31
CA SER A 112 -11.43 -8.85 2.40
C SER A 112 -12.64 -8.43 1.57
N TRP A 113 -13.31 -9.43 1.03
CA TRP A 113 -14.61 -9.30 0.43
C TRP A 113 -15.60 -10.10 1.26
N GLU A 114 -16.52 -9.42 1.93
CA GLU A 114 -17.65 -10.08 2.57
C GLU A 114 -18.90 -9.83 1.73
N GLN A 115 -19.64 -10.89 1.41
CA GLN A 115 -20.94 -10.79 0.76
C GLN A 115 -21.89 -10.01 1.68
N GLY A 116 -22.43 -8.90 1.19
CA GLY A 116 -23.28 -8.00 2.00
C GLY A 116 -22.56 -6.73 2.51
N ASP A 117 -21.31 -6.52 2.12
CA ASP A 117 -20.64 -5.24 2.34
C ASP A 117 -21.37 -4.16 1.52
N SER A 118 -21.94 -3.15 2.19
CA SER A 118 -22.66 -2.04 1.56
C SER A 118 -21.83 -1.29 0.52
N LEU A 119 -20.51 -1.45 0.58
CA LEU A 119 -19.57 -0.90 -0.38
C LEU A 119 -19.51 -1.69 -1.70
N SER A 120 -20.19 -2.85 -1.81
CA SER A 120 -20.11 -3.77 -2.94
C SER A 120 -21.32 -3.79 -3.86
N GLU A 121 -22.34 -3.00 -3.58
CA GLU A 121 -23.64 -3.10 -4.29
C GLU A 121 -23.65 -2.41 -5.66
N ASP A 122 -22.71 -1.49 -5.92
CA ASP A 122 -22.61 -0.78 -7.19
C ASP A 122 -21.98 -1.66 -8.29
N GLU A 123 -22.58 -1.65 -9.50
CA GLU A 123 -22.06 -2.39 -10.66
C GLU A 123 -20.60 -2.04 -11.01
N LYS A 124 -20.23 -0.77 -10.82
CA LYS A 124 -18.86 -0.29 -11.05
C LYS A 124 -17.87 -0.94 -10.09
N SER A 125 -18.25 -1.08 -8.83
CA SER A 125 -17.42 -1.73 -7.80
C SER A 125 -17.28 -3.22 -8.06
N LYS A 126 -18.34 -3.89 -8.50
CA LYS A 126 -18.30 -5.32 -8.89
C LYS A 126 -17.34 -5.55 -10.04
N LYS A 127 -17.44 -4.74 -11.10
CA LYS A 127 -16.54 -4.83 -12.25
C LYS A 127 -15.09 -4.58 -11.87
N ALA A 128 -14.81 -3.58 -11.05
CA ALA A 128 -13.47 -3.29 -10.57
C ALA A 128 -12.90 -4.42 -9.72
N LYS A 129 -13.75 -5.11 -8.95
CA LYS A 129 -13.39 -6.29 -8.17
C LYS A 129 -13.05 -7.47 -9.07
N ASP A 130 -13.89 -7.77 -10.06
CA ASP A 130 -13.64 -8.86 -11.00
C ASP A 130 -12.31 -8.66 -11.75
N GLU A 131 -12.03 -7.44 -12.19
CA GLU A 131 -10.74 -7.10 -12.82
C GLU A 131 -9.56 -7.29 -11.86
N TYR A 132 -9.75 -6.97 -10.57
CA TYR A 132 -8.75 -7.18 -9.54
C TYR A 132 -8.48 -8.67 -9.31
N ASP A 133 -9.52 -9.48 -9.18
CA ASP A 133 -9.42 -10.92 -8.95
C ASP A 133 -8.71 -11.62 -10.10
N ILE A 134 -9.08 -11.30 -11.35
CA ILE A 134 -8.40 -11.83 -12.55
C ILE A 134 -6.89 -11.49 -12.51
N LYS A 135 -6.54 -10.25 -12.16
CA LYS A 135 -5.12 -9.86 -12.04
C LYS A 135 -4.40 -10.61 -10.92
N GLN A 136 -5.05 -10.89 -9.81
CA GLN A 136 -4.44 -11.66 -8.71
C GLN A 136 -4.23 -13.12 -9.12
N GLU A 137 -5.21 -13.75 -9.74
CA GLU A 137 -5.08 -15.12 -10.26
C GLU A 137 -3.92 -15.24 -11.26
N MET A 138 -3.78 -14.27 -12.18
CA MET A 138 -2.65 -14.24 -13.11
C MET A 138 -1.31 -14.11 -12.41
N LYS A 139 -1.24 -13.30 -11.33
CA LYS A 139 -0.01 -13.16 -10.53
C LYS A 139 0.32 -14.44 -9.78
N GLU A 140 -0.67 -15.10 -9.20
CA GLU A 140 -0.49 -16.38 -8.52
C GLU A 140 -0.04 -17.48 -9.48
N GLN A 141 -0.65 -17.56 -10.65
CA GLN A 141 -0.22 -18.50 -11.70
C GLN A 141 1.23 -18.28 -12.12
N ARG A 142 1.64 -17.01 -12.27
CA ARG A 142 3.06 -16.68 -12.56
C ARG A 142 3.96 -17.06 -11.39
N ALA A 143 3.60 -16.72 -10.16
CA ALA A 143 4.39 -17.06 -8.97
C ALA A 143 4.55 -18.58 -8.82
N ASN A 144 3.50 -19.36 -9.10
CA ASN A 144 3.53 -20.81 -9.02
C ASN A 144 4.48 -21.46 -10.05
N ARG A 145 4.70 -20.82 -11.21
CA ARG A 145 5.70 -21.29 -12.19
C ARG A 145 7.13 -21.19 -11.66
N PHE A 146 7.39 -20.29 -10.73
CA PHE A 146 8.70 -20.08 -10.12
C PHE A 146 8.80 -20.65 -8.70
N SER A 147 7.75 -21.34 -8.21
CA SER A 147 7.77 -21.93 -6.88
C SER A 147 8.74 -23.11 -6.85
N ILE A 148 9.63 -23.11 -5.86
CA ILE A 148 10.52 -24.22 -5.60
C ILE A 148 9.73 -25.25 -4.79
N SER A 149 9.64 -26.49 -5.28
CA SER A 149 9.00 -27.58 -4.57
C SER A 149 9.61 -27.81 -3.18
N PRO A 150 8.83 -28.18 -2.17
CA PRO A 150 9.36 -28.54 -0.86
C PRO A 150 10.48 -29.59 -0.94
N PRO A 151 11.45 -29.58 -0.03
CA PRO A 151 12.60 -30.49 -0.07
C PRO A 151 12.22 -31.97 -0.12
N GLU A 152 11.08 -32.35 0.41
CA GLU A 152 10.57 -33.74 0.47
C GLU A 152 10.14 -34.28 -0.89
N ASP A 153 9.71 -33.41 -1.82
CA ASP A 153 9.30 -33.78 -3.17
C ASP A 153 10.47 -33.88 -4.16
N ARG A 154 11.69 -33.53 -3.72
CA ARG A 154 12.90 -33.54 -4.59
C ARG A 154 13.47 -34.93 -4.87
N LYS A 155 12.81 -36.01 -4.49
CA LYS A 155 13.29 -37.39 -4.72
C LYS A 155 13.11 -37.90 -6.16
N LYS A 156 12.51 -37.12 -7.04
CA LYS A 156 12.47 -37.40 -8.49
C LYS A 156 13.26 -36.34 -9.24
N PRO A 157 14.16 -36.70 -10.14
CA PRO A 157 14.80 -35.73 -11.02
C PRO A 157 13.78 -35.29 -12.07
N GLU A 158 12.92 -34.35 -11.71
CA GLU A 158 12.04 -33.72 -12.67
C GLU A 158 12.75 -32.51 -13.28
N ARG A 159 12.62 -32.45 -14.61
CA ARG A 159 13.09 -31.43 -15.56
C ARG A 159 13.55 -30.14 -14.90
N ASN A 160 14.78 -29.78 -15.22
CA ASN A 160 15.48 -28.62 -14.71
C ASN A 160 14.61 -27.37 -14.69
N VAL A 161 14.52 -26.73 -13.54
CA VAL A 161 13.94 -25.38 -13.36
C VAL A 161 14.59 -24.40 -14.36
N LEU A 162 15.83 -24.66 -14.78
CA LEU A 162 16.56 -23.92 -15.81
C LEU A 162 15.92 -24.06 -17.21
N ASP A 163 15.33 -25.20 -17.56
CA ASP A 163 14.71 -25.40 -18.88
C ASP A 163 13.41 -24.57 -19.02
N ASN A 164 12.68 -24.37 -17.93
CA ASN A 164 11.52 -23.48 -17.92
C ASN A 164 11.94 -22.00 -17.98
N TRP A 165 13.06 -21.65 -17.37
CA TRP A 165 13.61 -20.30 -17.43
C TRP A 165 14.09 -19.89 -18.82
N MET A 166 14.64 -20.86 -19.55
CA MET A 166 15.16 -20.65 -20.91
C MET A 166 14.04 -20.57 -21.95
N ALA A 167 12.89 -21.17 -21.71
CA ALA A 167 11.75 -21.14 -22.62
C ALA A 167 11.01 -19.79 -22.64
N ASP A 168 11.11 -19.01 -21.56
CA ASP A 168 10.50 -17.68 -21.47
C ASP A 168 11.41 -16.55 -22.00
N LEU A 169 12.63 -16.86 -22.44
CA LEU A 169 13.63 -15.93 -23.02
C LEU A 169 13.76 -16.04 -24.53
N ALA A 170 13.03 -16.94 -25.17
CA ALA A 170 12.98 -17.14 -26.63
C ALA A 170 11.65 -16.62 -27.21
#